data_c8a748328585ff9eb849e984da63f982
#
_entry.id   c8a748328585ff9eb849e984da63f982
#
_cell.length_a   1.000
_cell.length_b   1.000
_cell.length_c   1.000
_cell.angle_alpha   90.00
_cell.angle_beta   90.00
_cell.angle_gamma   90.00
#
_symmetry.space_group_name_H-M   'P 1'
#
loop_
_entity.id
_entity.type
_entity.pdbx_description
1 polymer ?
#
loop_
_entity_poly.entity_id
_entity_poly.type
_entity_poly.pdbx_seq_one_letter_code
_entity_poly.pdbx_strand_id
1 'polypeptide(L)'
;GITKSFGDLKIIEDFDYTFTRYEKMGIVGNNGTGKSTFIKMLIGQVQPDRGRFDIGETVKFGYYSQEGMQFNDQMKVIDAVRDIAEEISLGDGRKLSASQFLQHFLFTPETQHNYIYKLSGGERRRLYLCTVLISNPNFLVLDEPTNDLDIVTLNVLEDYLRNFKGCVIVVSHDRYFMDKVVDHLLVFRGNGVLKDFPGNYTDYREWREAQEQKARNEQAERTRQESKKAAPEKRTSAENSRRRLSFKEKK
;
A
#
# COMPACT_ATOMS: atom_id res chain seq x y z
N GLY A 1 16.29 12.99 9.04
CA GLY A 1 14.96 12.47 8.70
C GLY A 1 14.05 13.47 8.02
N ILE A 2 13.09 12.99 7.25
CA ILE A 2 12.03 13.83 6.68
C ILE A 2 10.85 13.94 7.64
N THR A 3 10.23 15.11 7.69
CA THR A 3 9.03 15.37 8.49
C THR A 3 8.01 16.10 7.64
N LYS A 4 6.74 15.73 7.77
CA LYS A 4 5.60 16.37 7.12
C LYS A 4 4.37 16.36 8.00
N SER A 5 3.71 17.51 8.10
CA SER A 5 2.44 17.67 8.80
C SER A 5 1.49 18.58 8.01
N PHE A 6 0.20 18.44 8.25
CA PHE A 6 -0.83 19.36 7.78
C PHE A 6 -1.63 19.83 8.99
N GLY A 7 -1.35 21.05 9.47
CA GLY A 7 -1.86 21.53 10.76
C GLY A 7 -1.41 20.58 11.89
N ASP A 8 -2.37 20.10 12.67
CA ASP A 8 -2.11 19.17 13.78
C ASP A 8 -1.93 17.72 13.34
N LEU A 9 -2.20 17.40 12.07
CA LEU A 9 -2.09 16.04 11.53
C LEU A 9 -0.64 15.74 11.13
N LYS A 10 0.05 14.93 11.94
CA LYS A 10 1.37 14.42 11.61
C LYS A 10 1.26 13.29 10.57
N ILE A 11 1.90 13.49 9.43
CA ILE A 11 1.95 12.52 8.33
C ILE A 11 3.18 11.64 8.44
N ILE A 12 4.34 12.26 8.61
CA ILE A 12 5.64 11.60 8.77
C ILE A 12 6.45 12.41 9.79
N GLU A 13 7.10 11.74 10.72
CA GLU A 13 7.94 12.35 11.73
C GLU A 13 9.31 11.68 11.77
N ASP A 14 10.36 12.45 11.43
CA ASP A 14 11.77 12.07 11.48
C ASP A 14 12.09 10.72 10.83
N PHE A 15 11.60 10.51 9.60
CA PHE A 15 11.78 9.26 8.88
C PHE A 15 13.01 9.29 8.00
N ASP A 16 13.90 8.33 8.20
CA ASP A 16 15.06 8.06 7.37
C ASP A 16 14.93 6.70 6.69
N TYR A 17 15.20 6.67 5.41
CA TYR A 17 15.22 5.45 4.63
C TYR A 17 16.17 5.57 3.44
N THR A 18 16.89 4.51 3.14
CA THR A 18 17.75 4.44 1.94
C THR A 18 17.32 3.25 1.10
N PHE A 19 16.84 3.54 -0.11
CA PHE A 19 16.49 2.50 -1.06
C PHE A 19 17.73 1.75 -1.55
N THR A 20 17.65 0.44 -1.50
CA THR A 20 18.67 -0.42 -2.08
C THR A 20 18.39 -0.66 -3.58
N ARG A 21 19.40 -1.12 -4.28
CA ARG A 21 19.27 -1.37 -5.72
C ARG A 21 18.25 -2.47 -5.99
N TYR A 22 17.32 -2.20 -6.93
CA TYR A 22 16.25 -3.13 -7.33
C TYR A 22 15.24 -3.50 -6.23
N GLU A 23 15.18 -2.71 -5.21
CA GLU A 23 14.26 -2.90 -4.10
C GLU A 23 12.80 -2.82 -4.54
N LYS A 24 11.97 -3.71 -4.03
CA LYS A 24 10.54 -3.78 -4.29
C LYS A 24 9.77 -3.69 -2.98
N MET A 25 9.27 -2.51 -2.70
CA MET A 25 8.61 -2.17 -1.44
C MET A 25 7.09 -2.05 -1.62
N GLY A 26 6.33 -2.67 -0.74
CA GLY A 26 4.90 -2.42 -0.60
C GLY A 26 4.63 -1.34 0.46
N ILE A 27 3.70 -0.45 0.22
CA ILE A 27 3.22 0.50 1.21
C ILE A 27 1.84 0.08 1.69
N VAL A 28 1.69 -0.08 3.01
CA VAL A 28 0.45 -0.47 3.66
C VAL A 28 0.12 0.46 4.81
N GLY A 29 -1.18 0.55 5.12
CA GLY A 29 -1.70 1.38 6.21
C GLY A 29 -3.14 1.79 5.94
N ASN A 30 -3.82 2.23 6.98
CA ASN A 30 -5.20 2.71 6.88
C ASN A 30 -5.31 3.93 5.96
N ASN A 31 -6.51 4.21 5.47
CA ASN A 31 -6.76 5.42 4.70
C ASN A 31 -6.49 6.66 5.56
N GLY A 32 -5.92 7.70 4.94
CA GLY A 32 -5.58 8.95 5.63
C GLY A 32 -4.29 8.92 6.47
N THR A 33 -3.52 7.82 6.47
CA THR A 33 -2.26 7.73 7.22
C THR A 33 -1.07 8.41 6.53
N GLY A 34 -1.25 8.96 5.32
CA GLY A 34 -0.23 9.73 4.62
C GLY A 34 0.49 9.02 3.49
N LYS A 35 0.04 7.83 3.06
CA LYS A 35 0.65 7.06 1.96
C LYS A 35 0.80 7.88 0.67
N SER A 36 -0.29 8.49 0.20
CA SER A 36 -0.28 9.32 -1.01
C SER A 36 0.56 10.59 -0.84
N THR A 37 0.60 11.17 0.35
CA THR A 37 1.47 12.32 0.65
C THR A 37 2.94 11.93 0.57
N PHE A 38 3.31 10.77 1.09
CA PHE A 38 4.67 10.25 0.99
C PHE A 38 5.10 10.08 -0.48
N ILE A 39 4.24 9.46 -1.30
CA ILE A 39 4.49 9.30 -2.74
C ILE A 39 4.67 10.67 -3.40
N LYS A 40 3.75 11.61 -3.16
CA LYS A 40 3.83 12.96 -3.74
C LYS A 40 5.09 13.70 -3.31
N MET A 41 5.57 13.49 -2.10
CA MET A 41 6.86 14.04 -1.66
C MET A 41 8.04 13.37 -2.38
N LEU A 42 8.03 12.04 -2.51
CA LEU A 42 9.08 11.29 -3.18
C LEU A 42 9.27 11.70 -4.64
N ILE A 43 8.17 11.92 -5.36
CA ILE A 43 8.20 12.36 -6.77
C ILE A 43 8.31 13.90 -6.94
N GLY A 44 8.47 14.63 -5.83
CA GLY A 44 8.71 16.08 -5.85
C GLY A 44 7.48 16.98 -6.03
N GLN A 45 6.26 16.43 -5.96
CA GLN A 45 5.01 17.21 -6.07
C GLN A 45 4.66 17.96 -4.77
N VAL A 46 5.11 17.46 -3.63
CA VAL A 46 4.93 18.07 -2.32
C VAL A 46 6.28 18.17 -1.64
N GLN A 47 6.57 19.29 -0.98
CA GLN A 47 7.80 19.45 -0.23
C GLN A 47 7.63 18.97 1.22
N PRO A 48 8.65 18.29 1.80
CA PRO A 48 8.67 18.02 3.24
C PRO A 48 8.83 19.33 4.02
N ASP A 49 8.36 19.34 5.26
CA ASP A 49 8.52 20.51 6.15
C ASP A 49 9.96 20.58 6.72
N ARG A 50 10.57 19.40 6.88
CA ARG A 50 11.98 19.24 7.29
C ARG A 50 12.61 18.06 6.56
N GLY A 51 13.93 18.14 6.41
CA GLY A 51 14.69 17.12 5.70
C GLY A 51 14.59 17.25 4.19
N ARG A 52 15.14 16.29 3.48
CA ARG A 52 15.14 16.25 2.02
C ARG A 52 15.23 14.83 1.52
N PHE A 53 14.81 14.63 0.28
CA PHE A 53 15.11 13.43 -0.47
C PHE A 53 16.39 13.64 -1.26
N ASP A 54 17.38 12.77 -1.06
CA ASP A 54 18.57 12.71 -1.90
C ASP A 54 18.29 11.75 -3.06
N ILE A 55 17.96 12.32 -4.22
CA ILE A 55 17.61 11.57 -5.42
C ILE A 55 18.77 11.65 -6.39
N GLY A 56 19.32 10.48 -6.78
CA GLY A 56 20.41 10.40 -7.76
C GLY A 56 20.02 10.99 -9.10
N GLU A 57 20.94 11.64 -9.79
CA GLU A 57 20.71 12.30 -11.09
C GLU A 57 20.20 11.34 -12.18
N THR A 58 20.48 10.05 -12.05
CA THR A 58 20.06 9.01 -13.00
C THR A 58 18.67 8.44 -12.70
N VAL A 59 18.04 8.83 -11.59
CA VAL A 59 16.71 8.33 -11.22
C VAL A 59 15.66 8.91 -12.15
N LYS A 60 14.90 7.99 -12.77
CA LYS A 60 13.77 8.27 -13.63
C LYS A 60 12.52 7.68 -13.03
N PHE A 61 11.64 8.52 -12.50
CA PHE A 61 10.37 8.07 -11.95
C PHE A 61 9.35 7.75 -13.04
N GLY A 62 8.66 6.62 -12.88
CA GLY A 62 7.39 6.33 -13.51
C GLY A 62 6.32 6.29 -12.44
N TYR A 63 5.25 7.05 -12.60
CA TYR A 63 4.18 7.12 -11.62
C TYR A 63 2.84 6.78 -12.24
N TYR A 64 2.30 5.63 -11.85
CA TYR A 64 0.93 5.24 -12.15
C TYR A 64 0.05 5.70 -10.98
N SER A 65 -0.63 6.83 -11.16
CA SER A 65 -1.45 7.42 -10.12
C SER A 65 -2.89 6.91 -10.15
N GLN A 66 -3.53 6.93 -9.00
CA GLN A 66 -4.94 6.61 -8.87
C GLN A 66 -5.85 7.61 -9.62
N GLU A 67 -5.42 8.87 -9.77
CA GLU A 67 -6.15 9.89 -10.52
C GLU A 67 -6.18 9.61 -12.03
N GLY A 68 -5.21 8.84 -12.52
CA GLY A 68 -5.08 8.50 -13.93
C GLY A 68 -4.47 9.61 -14.78
N MET A 69 -4.68 9.50 -16.08
CA MET A 69 -4.18 10.44 -17.09
C MET A 69 -5.32 10.84 -18.02
N GLN A 70 -5.30 12.09 -18.45
CA GLN A 70 -6.15 12.53 -19.55
C GLN A 70 -5.43 12.35 -20.88
N PHE A 71 -6.06 11.65 -21.79
CA PHE A 71 -5.59 11.46 -23.16
C PHE A 71 -6.21 12.47 -24.11
N ASN A 72 -5.50 12.77 -25.19
CA ASN A 72 -6.14 13.34 -26.36
C ASN A 72 -6.96 12.26 -27.08
N ASP A 73 -8.26 12.32 -26.93
CA ASP A 73 -9.20 11.32 -27.45
C ASP A 73 -9.18 11.16 -28.98
N GLN A 74 -8.65 12.14 -29.70
CA GLN A 74 -8.48 12.12 -31.15
C GLN A 74 -7.19 11.46 -31.62
N MET A 75 -6.32 11.05 -30.70
CA MET A 75 -5.13 10.26 -31.03
C MET A 75 -5.48 8.78 -31.18
N LYS A 76 -4.65 8.08 -31.96
CA LYS A 76 -4.67 6.62 -31.97
C LYS A 76 -3.89 6.09 -30.75
N VAL A 77 -4.26 4.89 -30.32
CA VAL A 77 -3.58 4.20 -29.18
C VAL A 77 -2.08 4.12 -29.42
N ILE A 78 -1.65 3.69 -30.60
CA ILE A 78 -0.21 3.54 -30.95
C ILE A 78 0.51 4.89 -30.90
N ASP A 79 -0.11 5.97 -31.32
CA ASP A 79 0.52 7.29 -31.37
C ASP A 79 0.76 7.84 -29.97
N ALA A 80 -0.18 7.63 -29.04
CA ALA A 80 -0.02 8.02 -27.66
C ALA A 80 1.21 7.38 -26.97
N VAL A 81 1.57 6.18 -27.38
CA VAL A 81 2.76 5.48 -26.88
C VAL A 81 4.03 5.89 -27.63
N ARG A 82 3.95 6.00 -28.95
CA ARG A 82 5.09 6.43 -29.80
C ARG A 82 5.55 7.85 -29.50
N ASP A 83 4.65 8.74 -29.15
CA ASP A 83 5.01 10.11 -28.75
C ASP A 83 5.92 10.14 -27.52
N ILE A 84 5.90 9.09 -26.70
CA ILE A 84 6.77 8.95 -25.53
C ILE A 84 8.09 8.26 -25.92
N ALA A 85 8.00 7.11 -26.57
CA ALA A 85 9.15 6.35 -27.04
C ALA A 85 8.78 5.38 -28.17
N GLU A 86 9.69 5.21 -29.11
CA GLU A 86 9.57 4.26 -30.23
C GLU A 86 9.82 2.81 -29.79
N GLU A 87 10.65 2.62 -28.77
CA GLU A 87 11.04 1.31 -28.23
C GLU A 87 11.25 1.34 -26.71
N ILE A 88 11.15 0.18 -26.08
CA ILE A 88 11.48 -0.04 -24.68
C ILE A 88 12.50 -1.16 -24.54
N SER A 89 13.45 -0.99 -23.62
CA SER A 89 14.37 -2.04 -23.21
C SER A 89 13.81 -2.82 -22.02
N LEU A 90 13.68 -4.13 -22.15
CA LEU A 90 13.30 -5.00 -21.07
C LEU A 90 14.51 -5.33 -20.17
N GLY A 91 14.24 -5.69 -18.93
CA GLY A 91 15.28 -6.02 -17.95
C GLY A 91 16.19 -7.20 -18.35
N ASP A 92 15.75 -8.03 -19.27
CA ASP A 92 16.51 -9.16 -19.84
C ASP A 92 17.37 -8.80 -21.07
N GLY A 93 17.42 -7.52 -21.44
CA GLY A 93 18.19 -7.00 -22.58
C GLY A 93 17.44 -7.02 -23.91
N ARG A 94 16.23 -7.58 -23.97
CA ARG A 94 15.40 -7.51 -25.18
C ARG A 94 14.86 -6.09 -25.37
N LYS A 95 14.70 -5.70 -26.63
CA LYS A 95 14.03 -4.46 -27.00
C LYS A 95 12.71 -4.79 -27.68
N LEU A 96 11.68 -4.06 -27.34
CA LEU A 96 10.38 -4.11 -27.98
C LEU A 96 10.08 -2.76 -28.62
N SER A 97 9.52 -2.77 -29.84
CA SER A 97 8.91 -1.58 -30.42
C SER A 97 7.65 -1.19 -29.61
N ALA A 98 7.19 0.05 -29.75
CA ALA A 98 5.95 0.49 -29.14
C ALA A 98 4.76 -0.43 -29.46
N SER A 99 4.67 -0.89 -30.73
CA SER A 99 3.61 -1.82 -31.15
C SER A 99 3.74 -3.19 -30.48
N GLN A 100 4.93 -3.76 -30.40
CA GLN A 100 5.18 -5.04 -29.72
C GLN A 100 4.89 -4.93 -28.21
N PHE A 101 5.26 -3.81 -27.60
CA PHE A 101 4.98 -3.55 -26.20
C PHE A 101 3.48 -3.46 -25.92
N LEU A 102 2.74 -2.72 -26.74
CA LEU A 102 1.28 -2.64 -26.66
C LEU A 102 0.62 -4.01 -26.84
N GLN A 103 1.12 -4.81 -27.78
CA GLN A 103 0.63 -6.18 -27.99
C GLN A 103 0.89 -7.05 -26.77
N HIS A 104 2.04 -6.91 -26.11
CA HIS A 104 2.34 -7.58 -24.85
C HIS A 104 1.34 -7.21 -23.75
N PHE A 105 0.87 -5.97 -23.73
CA PHE A 105 -0.19 -5.47 -22.86
C PHE A 105 -1.59 -5.57 -23.46
N LEU A 106 -1.81 -6.59 -24.31
CA LEU A 106 -3.13 -7.00 -24.79
C LEU A 106 -3.84 -6.02 -25.74
N PHE A 107 -3.12 -5.10 -26.33
CA PHE A 107 -3.63 -4.29 -27.44
C PHE A 107 -3.30 -4.98 -28.77
N THR A 108 -4.33 -5.54 -29.42
CA THR A 108 -4.15 -6.17 -30.74
C THR A 108 -3.74 -5.12 -31.77
N PRO A 109 -3.12 -5.52 -32.91
CA PRO A 109 -2.75 -4.59 -33.97
C PRO A 109 -3.93 -3.71 -34.44
N GLU A 110 -5.14 -4.26 -34.48
CA GLU A 110 -6.34 -3.53 -34.84
C GLU A 110 -6.70 -2.48 -33.80
N THR A 111 -6.68 -2.84 -32.52
CA THR A 111 -6.98 -1.93 -31.40
C THR A 111 -5.96 -0.81 -31.31
N GLN A 112 -4.70 -1.07 -31.62
CA GLN A 112 -3.64 -0.06 -31.63
C GLN A 112 -3.89 1.09 -32.61
N HIS A 113 -4.59 0.82 -33.69
CA HIS A 113 -4.94 1.83 -34.72
C HIS A 113 -6.30 2.50 -34.46
N ASN A 114 -7.04 2.08 -33.43
CA ASN A 114 -8.24 2.73 -33.02
C ASN A 114 -7.95 4.06 -32.30
N TYR A 115 -8.91 4.98 -32.37
CA TYR A 115 -8.87 6.22 -31.60
C TYR A 115 -9.14 5.93 -30.11
N ILE A 116 -8.51 6.69 -29.26
CA ILE A 116 -8.59 6.54 -27.77
C ILE A 116 -10.02 6.71 -27.28
N TYR A 117 -10.84 7.57 -27.91
CA TYR A 117 -12.25 7.72 -27.52
C TYR A 117 -13.10 6.44 -27.66
N LYS A 118 -12.63 5.46 -28.46
CA LYS A 118 -13.32 4.16 -28.62
C LYS A 118 -12.97 3.15 -27.52
N LEU A 119 -11.97 3.43 -26.71
CA LEU A 119 -11.55 2.53 -25.65
C LEU A 119 -12.53 2.53 -24.48
N SER A 120 -12.74 1.37 -23.87
CA SER A 120 -13.41 1.25 -22.58
C SER A 120 -12.58 1.90 -21.46
N GLY A 121 -13.20 2.13 -20.31
CA GLY A 121 -12.51 2.66 -19.13
C GLY A 121 -11.30 1.79 -18.71
N GLY A 122 -11.48 0.46 -18.70
CA GLY A 122 -10.40 -0.48 -18.38
C GLY A 122 -9.26 -0.47 -19.41
N GLU A 123 -9.59 -0.38 -20.70
CA GLU A 123 -8.59 -0.24 -21.77
C GLU A 123 -7.82 1.08 -21.68
N ARG A 124 -8.48 2.18 -21.31
CA ARG A 124 -7.83 3.47 -21.05
C ARG A 124 -6.88 3.38 -19.86
N ARG A 125 -7.24 2.70 -18.80
CA ARG A 125 -6.36 2.46 -17.64
C ARG A 125 -5.16 1.61 -18.03
N ARG A 126 -5.35 0.58 -18.84
CA ARG A 126 -4.27 -0.23 -19.38
C ARG A 126 -3.34 0.58 -20.28
N LEU A 127 -3.89 1.44 -21.14
CA LEU A 127 -3.10 2.35 -21.96
C LEU A 127 -2.29 3.32 -21.10
N TYR A 128 -2.88 3.87 -20.05
CA TYR A 128 -2.16 4.72 -19.09
C TYR A 128 -0.97 3.99 -18.47
N LEU A 129 -1.16 2.75 -18.03
CA LEU A 129 -0.06 1.92 -17.55
C LEU A 129 1.05 1.77 -18.61
N CYS A 130 0.69 1.48 -19.85
CA CYS A 130 1.65 1.38 -20.96
C CYS A 130 2.45 2.67 -21.16
N THR A 131 1.81 3.84 -21.07
CA THR A 131 2.51 5.13 -21.20
C THR A 131 3.50 5.37 -20.07
N VAL A 132 3.18 4.96 -18.86
CA VAL A 132 4.11 5.04 -17.72
C VAL A 132 5.30 4.12 -17.91
N LEU A 133 5.08 2.88 -18.33
CA LEU A 133 6.15 1.88 -18.47
C LEU A 133 7.05 2.14 -19.67
N ILE A 134 6.51 2.60 -20.80
CA ILE A 134 7.32 2.85 -22.01
C ILE A 134 8.23 4.06 -21.85
N SER A 135 7.95 4.94 -20.90
CA SER A 135 8.89 6.03 -20.54
C SER A 135 10.24 5.52 -20.00
N ASN A 136 10.35 4.21 -19.83
CA ASN A 136 11.54 3.50 -19.38
C ASN A 136 12.05 4.01 -18.00
N PRO A 137 11.21 4.01 -16.97
CA PRO A 137 11.61 4.41 -15.63
C PRO A 137 12.57 3.38 -15.02
N ASN A 138 13.39 3.82 -14.08
CA ASN A 138 14.17 2.94 -13.20
C ASN A 138 13.74 3.02 -11.74
N PHE A 139 12.74 3.84 -11.46
CA PHE A 139 12.04 3.90 -10.19
C PHE A 139 10.53 4.01 -10.47
N LEU A 140 9.80 2.93 -10.21
CA LEU A 140 8.39 2.82 -10.56
C LEU A 140 7.52 2.90 -9.30
N VAL A 141 6.53 3.76 -9.34
CA VAL A 141 5.52 3.90 -8.27
C VAL A 141 4.14 3.53 -8.84
N LEU A 142 3.53 2.53 -8.25
CA LEU A 142 2.20 2.03 -8.62
C LEU A 142 1.23 2.29 -7.46
N ASP A 143 0.32 3.25 -7.65
CA ASP A 143 -0.66 3.63 -6.64
C ASP A 143 -2.02 2.99 -6.96
N GLU A 144 -2.39 1.96 -6.18
CA GLU A 144 -3.61 1.15 -6.30
C GLU A 144 -3.87 0.60 -7.71
N PRO A 145 -2.89 -0.06 -8.37
CA PRO A 145 -3.06 -0.56 -9.72
C PRO A 145 -4.14 -1.64 -9.81
N THR A 146 -4.41 -2.34 -8.73
CA THR A 146 -5.38 -3.45 -8.66
C THR A 146 -6.84 -2.99 -8.69
N ASN A 147 -7.12 -1.71 -8.43
CA ASN A 147 -8.48 -1.19 -8.44
C ASN A 147 -9.05 -1.03 -9.85
N ASP A 148 -8.19 -0.73 -10.82
CA ASP A 148 -8.60 -0.27 -12.15
C ASP A 148 -8.17 -1.20 -13.29
N LEU A 149 -7.28 -2.16 -13.01
CA LEU A 149 -6.77 -3.11 -13.99
C LEU A 149 -7.44 -4.47 -13.83
N ASP A 150 -7.79 -5.10 -14.94
CA ASP A 150 -8.31 -6.45 -14.95
C ASP A 150 -7.23 -7.49 -14.60
N ILE A 151 -7.66 -8.70 -14.20
CA ILE A 151 -6.76 -9.78 -13.76
C ILE A 151 -5.73 -10.15 -14.82
N VAL A 152 -6.12 -10.14 -16.10
CA VAL A 152 -5.20 -10.51 -17.19
C VAL A 152 -4.12 -9.44 -17.35
N THR A 153 -4.47 -8.17 -17.29
CA THR A 153 -3.51 -7.06 -17.29
C THR A 153 -2.60 -7.10 -16.07
N LEU A 154 -3.14 -7.41 -14.89
CA LEU A 154 -2.32 -7.57 -13.67
C LEU A 154 -1.31 -8.70 -13.79
N ASN A 155 -1.67 -9.82 -14.40
CA ASN A 155 -0.73 -10.91 -14.64
C ASN A 155 0.42 -10.48 -15.59
N VAL A 156 0.11 -9.73 -16.62
CA VAL A 156 1.14 -9.17 -17.52
C VAL A 156 2.04 -8.18 -16.77
N LEU A 157 1.47 -7.34 -15.93
CA LEU A 157 2.22 -6.40 -15.08
C LEU A 157 3.12 -7.13 -14.09
N GLU A 158 2.64 -8.19 -13.44
CA GLU A 158 3.44 -9.02 -12.53
C GLU A 158 4.65 -9.62 -13.25
N ASP A 159 4.47 -10.16 -14.47
CA ASP A 159 5.56 -10.71 -15.27
C ASP A 159 6.57 -9.63 -15.67
N TYR A 160 6.11 -8.45 -16.04
CA TYR A 160 6.96 -7.30 -16.33
C TYR A 160 7.78 -6.90 -15.10
N LEU A 161 7.16 -6.79 -13.92
CA LEU A 161 7.82 -6.38 -12.69
C LEU A 161 8.82 -7.42 -12.17
N ARG A 162 8.60 -8.70 -12.45
CA ARG A 162 9.55 -9.78 -12.09
C ARG A 162 10.92 -9.58 -12.71
N ASN A 163 10.96 -9.09 -13.94
CA ASN A 163 12.20 -8.85 -14.70
C ASN A 163 12.65 -7.38 -14.65
N PHE A 164 11.89 -6.53 -14.00
CA PHE A 164 12.18 -5.10 -13.91
C PHE A 164 13.43 -4.82 -13.09
N LYS A 165 14.43 -4.20 -13.72
CA LYS A 165 15.70 -3.81 -13.09
C LYS A 165 15.64 -2.36 -12.61
N GLY A 166 14.85 -2.12 -11.60
CA GLY A 166 14.68 -0.83 -10.95
C GLY A 166 13.99 -0.99 -9.60
N CYS A 167 13.89 0.09 -8.86
CA CYS A 167 13.11 0.10 -7.63
C CYS A 167 11.62 0.19 -7.96
N VAL A 168 10.81 -0.48 -7.15
CA VAL A 168 9.35 -0.46 -7.27
C VAL A 168 8.74 -0.14 -5.91
N ILE A 169 7.82 0.81 -5.90
CA ILE A 169 6.90 1.03 -4.78
C ILE A 169 5.50 0.67 -5.25
N VAL A 170 4.80 -0.15 -4.48
CA VAL A 170 3.40 -0.51 -4.72
C VAL A 170 2.56 -0.15 -3.51
N VAL A 171 1.51 0.63 -3.73
CA VAL A 171 0.41 0.80 -2.77
C VAL A 171 -0.75 -0.04 -3.25
N SER A 172 -1.15 -1.04 -2.49
CA SER A 172 -2.32 -1.87 -2.81
C SER A 172 -2.88 -2.54 -1.57
N HIS A 173 -4.16 -2.86 -1.62
CA HIS A 173 -4.82 -3.71 -0.63
C HIS A 173 -4.97 -5.16 -1.11
N ASP A 174 -4.55 -5.46 -2.34
CA ASP A 174 -4.58 -6.81 -2.90
C ASP A 174 -3.36 -7.61 -2.42
N ARG A 175 -3.63 -8.59 -1.56
CA ARG A 175 -2.63 -9.47 -0.98
C ARG A 175 -1.87 -10.27 -2.04
N TYR A 176 -2.61 -10.81 -3.01
CA TYR A 176 -2.00 -11.71 -3.99
C TYR A 176 -1.04 -10.97 -4.92
N PHE A 177 -1.43 -9.77 -5.33
CA PHE A 177 -0.55 -8.91 -6.13
C PHE A 177 0.68 -8.48 -5.34
N MET A 178 0.49 -8.02 -4.09
CA MET A 178 1.58 -7.57 -3.23
C MET A 178 2.59 -8.68 -2.96
N ASP A 179 2.13 -9.89 -2.62
CA ASP A 179 3.02 -11.03 -2.30
C ASP A 179 3.86 -11.49 -3.50
N LYS A 180 3.37 -11.26 -4.73
CA LYS A 180 4.12 -11.59 -5.95
C LYS A 180 5.14 -10.53 -6.35
N VAL A 181 4.96 -9.29 -5.94
CA VAL A 181 5.72 -8.15 -6.44
C VAL A 181 6.71 -7.61 -5.43
N VAL A 182 6.37 -7.57 -4.13
CA VAL A 182 7.17 -6.86 -3.13
C VAL A 182 7.93 -7.80 -2.22
N ASP A 183 9.12 -7.35 -1.76
CA ASP A 183 10.01 -8.11 -0.88
C ASP A 183 9.79 -7.75 0.59
N HIS A 184 9.36 -6.53 0.88
CA HIS A 184 9.09 -6.03 2.21
C HIS A 184 8.07 -4.89 2.19
N LEU A 185 7.65 -4.44 3.36
CA LEU A 185 6.60 -3.44 3.49
C LEU A 185 7.06 -2.23 4.32
N LEU A 186 6.63 -1.06 3.89
CA LEU A 186 6.63 0.15 4.69
C LEU A 186 5.22 0.36 5.27
N VAL A 187 5.10 0.23 6.59
CA VAL A 187 3.83 0.28 7.30
C VAL A 187 3.57 1.66 7.88
N PHE A 188 2.52 2.32 7.41
CA PHE A 188 2.03 3.59 7.92
C PHE A 188 1.07 3.33 9.08
N ARG A 189 1.51 3.63 10.31
CA ARG A 189 0.72 3.40 11.53
C ARG A 189 -0.17 4.58 11.94
N GLY A 190 -0.02 5.71 11.24
CA GLY A 190 -0.62 6.99 11.62
C GLY A 190 0.25 7.76 12.62
N ASN A 191 -0.15 9.00 12.93
CA ASN A 191 0.55 9.92 13.83
C ASN A 191 2.05 10.11 13.48
N GLY A 192 2.40 10.06 12.20
CA GLY A 192 3.76 10.23 11.71
C GLY A 192 4.68 9.01 11.83
N VAL A 193 4.18 7.89 12.32
CA VAL A 193 4.99 6.68 12.56
C VAL A 193 4.97 5.77 11.35
N LEU A 194 6.16 5.56 10.78
CA LEU A 194 6.42 4.58 9.72
C LEU A 194 7.30 3.46 10.27
N LYS A 195 7.02 2.23 9.85
CA LYS A 195 7.79 1.06 10.24
C LYS A 195 8.11 0.21 9.04
N ASP A 196 9.37 -0.12 8.85
CA ASP A 196 9.81 -1.15 7.92
C ASP A 196 9.47 -2.54 8.49
N PHE A 197 8.85 -3.37 7.67
CA PHE A 197 8.46 -4.75 8.02
C PHE A 197 9.16 -5.71 7.04
N PRO A 198 10.11 -6.52 7.51
CA PRO A 198 10.84 -7.47 6.69
C PRO A 198 9.99 -8.72 6.42
N GLY A 199 9.18 -8.68 5.38
CA GLY A 199 8.30 -9.78 5.00
C GLY A 199 7.29 -9.33 3.97
N ASN A 200 6.53 -10.29 3.44
CA ASN A 200 5.49 -10.01 2.48
C ASN A 200 4.17 -9.56 3.14
N TYR A 201 3.15 -9.30 2.35
CA TYR A 201 1.87 -8.82 2.85
C TYR A 201 1.13 -9.88 3.68
N THR A 202 1.27 -11.17 3.34
CA THR A 202 0.69 -12.27 4.11
C THR A 202 1.34 -12.35 5.49
N ASP A 203 2.66 -12.34 5.57
CA ASP A 203 3.41 -12.35 6.84
C ASP A 203 3.02 -11.18 7.74
N TYR A 204 2.86 -9.99 7.16
CA TYR A 204 2.43 -8.79 7.88
C TYR A 204 1.01 -8.94 8.45
N ARG A 205 0.08 -9.48 7.67
CA ARG A 205 -1.30 -9.70 8.13
C ARG A 205 -1.35 -10.68 9.29
N GLU A 206 -0.66 -11.81 9.18
CA GLU A 206 -0.59 -12.82 10.24
C GLU A 206 0.03 -12.22 11.52
N TRP A 207 1.12 -11.48 11.38
CA TRP A 207 1.73 -10.79 12.50
C TRP A 207 0.76 -9.80 13.16
N ARG A 208 0.06 -8.98 12.35
CA ARG A 208 -0.91 -7.99 12.86
C ARG A 208 -2.06 -8.67 13.58
N GLU A 209 -2.65 -9.70 13.01
CA GLU A 209 -3.74 -10.47 13.61
C GLU A 209 -3.32 -11.10 14.95
N ALA A 210 -2.10 -11.63 15.02
CA ALA A 210 -1.53 -12.16 16.26
C ALA A 210 -1.34 -11.09 17.34
N GLN A 211 -0.90 -9.87 16.97
CA GLN A 211 -0.77 -8.75 17.89
C GLN A 211 -2.12 -8.24 18.42
N GLU A 212 -3.11 -8.12 17.53
CA GLU A 212 -4.47 -7.73 17.90
C GLU A 212 -5.10 -8.74 18.86
N GLN A 213 -4.88 -10.03 18.61
CA GLN A 213 -5.39 -11.09 19.49
C GLN A 213 -4.74 -11.05 20.88
N LYS A 214 -3.43 -10.83 20.95
CA LYS A 214 -2.71 -10.67 22.22
C LYS A 214 -3.24 -9.45 23.00
N ALA A 215 -3.40 -8.31 22.33
CA ALA A 215 -3.92 -7.10 22.96
C ALA A 215 -5.35 -7.29 23.51
N ARG A 216 -6.22 -7.98 22.76
CA ARG A 216 -7.58 -8.34 23.22
C ARG A 216 -7.56 -9.24 24.45
N ASN A 217 -6.69 -10.23 24.45
CA ASN A 217 -6.56 -11.16 25.56
C ASN A 217 -6.05 -10.44 26.84
N GLU A 218 -5.03 -9.61 26.72
CA GLU A 218 -4.50 -8.79 27.83
C GLU A 218 -5.56 -7.83 28.38
N GLN A 219 -6.32 -7.19 27.49
CA GLN A 219 -7.40 -6.28 27.92
C GLN A 219 -8.52 -7.05 28.66
N ALA A 220 -8.90 -8.24 28.14
CA ALA A 220 -9.88 -9.09 28.78
C ALA A 220 -9.40 -9.57 30.17
N GLU A 221 -8.13 -9.91 30.32
CA GLU A 221 -7.55 -10.29 31.61
C GLU A 221 -7.52 -9.13 32.61
N ARG A 222 -7.14 -7.92 32.18
CA ARG A 222 -7.18 -6.70 33.01
C ARG A 222 -8.59 -6.43 33.51
N THR A 223 -9.59 -6.45 32.62
CA THR A 223 -10.99 -6.25 32.96
C THR A 223 -11.49 -7.31 33.95
N ARG A 224 -11.08 -8.58 33.79
CA ARG A 224 -11.40 -9.66 34.74
C ARG A 224 -10.75 -9.47 36.10
N GLN A 225 -9.51 -8.99 36.14
CA GLN A 225 -8.81 -8.70 37.39
C GLN A 225 -9.43 -7.51 38.12
N GLU A 226 -9.82 -6.44 37.43
CA GLU A 226 -10.49 -5.28 37.97
C GLU A 226 -11.88 -5.65 38.53
N SER A 227 -12.64 -6.46 37.80
CA SER A 227 -13.97 -6.93 38.28
C SER A 227 -13.86 -7.86 39.48
N LYS A 228 -12.79 -8.64 39.62
CA LYS A 228 -12.53 -9.46 40.81
C LYS A 228 -12.12 -8.59 42.02
N LYS A 229 -11.40 -7.50 41.82
CA LYS A 229 -11.03 -6.55 42.86
C LYS A 229 -12.22 -5.66 43.32
N ALA A 230 -13.15 -5.39 42.40
CA ALA A 230 -14.35 -4.60 42.65
C ALA A 230 -15.54 -5.40 43.27
N ALA A 231 -15.43 -6.72 43.36
CA ALA A 231 -16.45 -7.52 44.04
C ALA A 231 -16.42 -7.24 45.56
N PRO A 232 -17.47 -6.66 46.16
CA PRO A 232 -17.48 -6.43 47.60
C PRO A 232 -17.44 -7.77 48.32
N GLU A 233 -16.52 -7.90 49.30
CA GLU A 233 -16.56 -8.98 50.28
C GLU A 233 -17.99 -9.06 50.85
N LYS A 234 -18.75 -10.07 50.45
CA LYS A 234 -19.97 -10.42 51.15
C LYS A 234 -19.58 -10.82 52.55
N ARG A 235 -19.62 -9.84 53.45
CA ARG A 235 -19.57 -10.08 54.88
C ARG A 235 -20.62 -11.14 55.23
N THR A 236 -20.13 -12.25 55.69
CA THR A 236 -20.88 -13.30 56.37
C THR A 236 -21.58 -12.71 57.61
N SER A 237 -22.75 -12.13 57.40
CA SER A 237 -23.63 -11.66 58.50
C SER A 237 -24.86 -12.56 58.65
N ALA A 238 -24.77 -13.84 58.23
CA ALA A 238 -25.89 -14.78 58.34
C ALA A 238 -25.77 -15.82 59.49
N GLU A 239 -24.70 -15.73 60.30
CA GLU A 239 -24.51 -16.73 61.39
C GLU A 239 -24.78 -16.24 62.77
N ASN A 240 -25.07 -14.91 62.98
CA ASN A 240 -25.35 -14.40 64.32
C ASN A 240 -26.82 -14.16 64.63
N SER A 241 -27.75 -14.46 63.72
CA SER A 241 -29.20 -14.35 63.97
C SER A 241 -29.88 -15.65 64.44
N ARG A 242 -29.20 -16.78 64.33
CA ARG A 242 -29.78 -18.07 64.75
C ARG A 242 -29.46 -18.46 66.20
N ARG A 243 -28.63 -17.74 66.92
CA ARG A 243 -28.30 -18.03 68.36
C ARG A 243 -29.11 -17.20 69.38
N ARG A 244 -30.01 -16.32 68.98
CA ARG A 244 -30.80 -15.49 69.89
C ARG A 244 -32.29 -15.87 70.04
N LEU A 245 -32.78 -16.91 69.37
CA LEU A 245 -34.17 -17.33 69.38
C LEU A 245 -34.44 -18.66 70.11
N SER A 246 -33.44 -19.29 70.73
CA SER A 246 -33.65 -20.57 71.47
C SER A 246 -33.66 -20.45 73.02
N PHE A 247 -33.74 -19.21 73.57
CA PHE A 247 -33.69 -19.01 75.04
C PHE A 247 -34.94 -18.35 75.68
N LYS A 248 -36.08 -18.38 74.96
CA LYS A 248 -37.34 -17.80 75.48
C LYS A 248 -38.57 -18.67 75.36
N GLU A 249 -38.42 -19.98 75.39
CA GLU A 249 -39.57 -20.89 75.62
C GLU A 249 -39.16 -22.04 76.51
N LYS A 250 -39.11 -21.73 77.87
CA LYS A 250 -39.35 -22.67 78.96
C LYS A 250 -39.52 -21.87 80.22
N LYS A 251 -40.78 -21.40 80.42
CA LYS A 251 -41.47 -21.37 81.71
C LYS A 251 -42.97 -21.17 81.48
#